data_b6315eaceadc41ef2f26dd2dc196181c
#
_entry.id   b6315eaceadc41ef2f26dd2dc196181c
#
_cell.length_a   1.000
_cell.length_b   1.000
_cell.length_c   1.000
_cell.angle_alpha   90.00
_cell.angle_beta   90.00
_cell.angle_gamma   90.00
#
_symmetry.space_group_name_H-M   'P 1'
#
loop_
_entity.id
_entity.type
_entity.pdbx_description
1 polymer ?
#
loop_
_entity_poly.entity_id
_entity_poly.type
_entity_poly.pdbx_seq_one_letter_code
_entity_poly.pdbx_strand_id
1 'polypeptide(L)'
;MREAEILDCLRSHNDRGMEDLLTHYGPLMRYIAGPILRDRHDIEDCLSETAMRIWENVDTYNEDKGSFTAWVTAITRNTALNMIRRKNRHPTEEMEESTASADPTPEETVLRLERQRELRRALNNLSQTERNLFYRKYYYLQSTEKIAAEMGTTVRSVEGKLYRIKRKLRKMMGGDGNEV
;
A
#
# COMPACT_ATOMS: atom_id res chain seq x y z
N MET A 1 13.27 16.71 -11.96
CA MET A 1 13.44 17.14 -10.55
C MET A 1 13.90 15.92 -9.77
N ARG A 2 14.88 16.04 -8.89
CA ARG A 2 15.40 14.90 -8.13
C ARG A 2 14.53 14.68 -6.88
N GLU A 3 14.33 13.44 -6.47
CA GLU A 3 13.59 13.07 -5.25
C GLU A 3 14.06 13.85 -4.01
N ALA A 4 15.37 14.08 -3.89
CA ALA A 4 15.96 14.88 -2.82
C ALA A 4 15.46 16.34 -2.79
N GLU A 5 15.27 16.98 -3.94
CA GLU A 5 14.78 18.37 -4.02
C GLU A 5 13.33 18.46 -3.54
N ILE A 6 12.49 17.45 -3.86
CA ILE A 6 11.10 17.40 -3.36
C ILE A 6 11.09 17.22 -1.84
N LEU A 7 11.93 16.31 -1.32
CA LEU A 7 12.06 16.08 0.12
C LEU A 7 12.52 17.32 0.88
N ASP A 8 13.50 18.04 0.37
CA ASP A 8 14.01 19.26 0.99
C ASP A 8 12.94 20.38 1.01
N CYS A 9 12.17 20.52 -0.08
CA CYS A 9 11.05 21.46 -0.13
C CYS A 9 9.93 21.06 0.84
N LEU A 10 9.61 19.79 0.96
CA LEU A 10 8.60 19.29 1.90
C LEU A 10 9.03 19.52 3.36
N ARG A 11 10.27 19.18 3.72
CA ARG A 11 10.83 19.38 5.06
C ARG A 11 10.94 20.84 5.48
N SER A 12 11.20 21.73 4.52
CA SER A 12 11.22 23.19 4.75
C SER A 12 9.82 23.82 4.76
N HIS A 13 8.75 23.02 4.63
CA HIS A 13 7.37 23.46 4.52
C HIS A 13 7.17 24.56 3.45
N ASN A 14 7.85 24.39 2.32
CA ASN A 14 7.69 25.27 1.17
C ASN A 14 6.54 24.76 0.29
N ASP A 15 5.56 25.62 -0.02
CA ASP A 15 4.39 25.30 -0.84
C ASP A 15 4.75 24.61 -2.17
N ARG A 16 5.90 24.96 -2.75
CA ARG A 16 6.43 24.32 -3.94
C ARG A 16 6.64 22.80 -3.75
N GLY A 17 6.98 22.37 -2.54
CA GLY A 17 7.15 20.95 -2.23
C GLY A 17 5.87 20.13 -2.41
N MET A 18 4.72 20.70 -2.09
CA MET A 18 3.41 20.08 -2.30
C MET A 18 3.06 19.98 -3.79
N GLU A 19 3.33 21.03 -4.55
CA GLU A 19 3.08 21.09 -5.99
C GLU A 19 3.96 20.09 -6.75
N ASP A 20 5.24 20.03 -6.40
CA ASP A 20 6.22 19.10 -6.94
C ASP A 20 5.89 17.64 -6.56
N LEU A 21 5.44 17.39 -5.33
CA LEU A 21 4.97 16.08 -4.87
C LEU A 21 3.80 15.59 -5.73
N LEU A 22 2.77 16.42 -5.89
CA LEU A 22 1.57 16.05 -6.67
C LEU A 22 1.90 15.88 -8.16
N THR A 23 2.76 16.72 -8.70
CA THR A 23 3.19 16.62 -10.10
C THR A 23 3.96 15.34 -10.37
N HIS A 24 4.89 14.98 -9.47
CA HIS A 24 5.79 13.84 -9.68
C HIS A 24 5.18 12.51 -9.24
N TYR A 25 4.52 12.50 -8.08
CA TYR A 25 3.95 11.28 -7.48
C TYR A 25 2.44 11.12 -7.69
N GLY A 26 1.74 12.15 -8.14
CA GLY A 26 0.29 12.07 -8.41
C GLY A 26 -0.11 10.93 -9.34
N PRO A 27 0.59 10.69 -10.46
CA PRO A 27 0.32 9.52 -11.32
C PRO A 27 0.47 8.18 -10.59
N LEU A 28 1.49 8.04 -9.73
CA LEU A 28 1.69 6.85 -8.92
C LEU A 28 0.57 6.69 -7.87
N MET A 29 0.21 7.77 -7.19
CA MET A 29 -0.89 7.77 -6.20
C MET A 29 -2.22 7.35 -6.86
N ARG A 30 -2.56 7.89 -8.03
CA ARG A 30 -3.76 7.47 -8.81
C ARG A 30 -3.70 6.00 -9.21
N TYR A 31 -2.55 5.54 -9.63
CA TYR A 31 -2.35 4.14 -9.99
C TYR A 31 -2.59 3.19 -8.79
N ILE A 32 -2.22 3.60 -7.58
CA ILE A 32 -2.39 2.83 -6.35
C ILE A 32 -3.84 2.92 -5.84
N ALA A 33 -4.42 4.12 -5.82
CA ALA A 33 -5.77 4.36 -5.29
C ALA A 33 -6.87 3.82 -6.20
N GLY A 34 -6.68 3.88 -7.53
CA GLY A 34 -7.69 3.51 -8.51
C GLY A 34 -8.29 2.12 -8.35
N PRO A 35 -7.50 1.03 -8.21
CA PRO A 35 -8.03 -0.32 -7.98
C PRO A 35 -8.80 -0.48 -6.67
N ILE A 36 -8.54 0.39 -5.69
CA ILE A 36 -9.14 0.35 -4.34
C ILE A 36 -10.47 1.10 -4.34
N LEU A 37 -10.47 2.35 -4.81
CA LEU A 37 -11.60 3.28 -4.66
C LEU A 37 -12.58 3.25 -5.84
N ARG A 38 -12.09 2.99 -7.04
CA ARG A 38 -12.85 2.91 -8.30
C ARG A 38 -13.53 4.22 -8.75
N ASP A 39 -14.09 5.01 -7.84
CA ASP A 39 -14.71 6.29 -8.12
C ASP A 39 -13.66 7.39 -8.29
N ARG A 40 -13.86 8.30 -9.27
CA ARG A 40 -12.90 9.33 -9.61
C ARG A 40 -12.79 10.40 -8.53
N HIS A 41 -13.90 10.80 -7.92
CA HIS A 41 -13.87 11.80 -6.85
C HIS A 41 -13.14 11.26 -5.63
N ASP A 42 -13.45 10.03 -5.23
CA ASP A 42 -12.75 9.36 -4.13
C ASP A 42 -11.24 9.24 -4.37
N ILE A 43 -10.82 9.01 -5.62
CA ILE A 43 -9.41 8.94 -5.97
C ILE A 43 -8.74 10.31 -5.79
N GLU A 44 -9.35 11.40 -6.27
CA GLU A 44 -8.78 12.74 -6.10
C GLU A 44 -8.80 13.20 -4.63
N ASP A 45 -9.83 12.86 -3.87
CA ASP A 45 -9.89 13.10 -2.42
C ASP A 45 -8.78 12.31 -1.70
N CYS A 46 -8.56 11.06 -2.10
CA CYS A 46 -7.47 10.24 -1.58
C CYS A 46 -6.09 10.86 -1.86
N LEU A 47 -5.90 11.43 -3.04
CA LEU A 47 -4.65 12.10 -3.38
C LEU A 47 -4.43 13.31 -2.50
N SER A 48 -5.45 14.14 -2.32
CA SER A 48 -5.40 15.32 -1.46
C SER A 48 -5.10 14.95 -0.01
N GLU A 49 -5.82 13.97 0.55
CA GLU A 49 -5.56 13.47 1.91
C GLU A 49 -4.17 12.85 2.05
N THR A 50 -3.70 12.12 1.03
CA THR A 50 -2.36 11.53 1.01
C THR A 50 -1.28 12.61 1.01
N ALA A 51 -1.44 13.64 0.18
CA ALA A 51 -0.49 14.75 0.08
C ALA A 51 -0.36 15.51 1.41
N MET A 52 -1.49 15.78 2.07
CA MET A 52 -1.51 16.41 3.41
C MET A 52 -0.80 15.53 4.44
N ARG A 53 -1.08 14.23 4.47
CA ARG A 53 -0.40 13.30 5.38
C ARG A 53 1.11 13.21 5.14
N ILE A 54 1.55 13.26 3.89
CA ILE A 54 2.97 13.31 3.54
C ILE A 54 3.59 14.60 4.07
N TRP A 55 2.94 15.73 3.84
CA TRP A 55 3.37 17.04 4.31
C TRP A 55 3.54 17.10 5.83
N GLU A 56 2.53 16.63 6.57
CA GLU A 56 2.54 16.61 8.04
C GLU A 56 3.57 15.65 8.65
N ASN A 57 3.92 14.59 7.92
CA ASN A 57 4.73 13.50 8.45
C ASN A 57 6.07 13.31 7.73
N VAL A 58 6.48 14.26 6.86
CA VAL A 58 7.72 14.11 6.07
C VAL A 58 8.96 13.92 6.94
N ASP A 59 9.00 14.50 8.12
CA ASP A 59 10.11 14.37 9.07
C ASP A 59 10.24 12.95 9.65
N THR A 60 9.18 12.16 9.58
CA THR A 60 9.19 10.74 10.00
C THR A 60 9.77 9.81 8.94
N TYR A 61 9.94 10.32 7.71
CA TYR A 61 10.56 9.54 6.64
C TYR A 61 12.03 9.30 6.93
N ASN A 62 12.44 8.02 6.83
CA ASN A 62 13.81 7.58 7.05
C ASN A 62 14.25 6.70 5.86
N GLU A 63 15.30 7.12 5.16
CA GLU A 63 15.87 6.44 3.99
C GLU A 63 16.37 5.03 4.31
N ASP A 64 16.87 4.78 5.53
CA ASP A 64 17.32 3.46 5.98
C ASP A 64 16.18 2.43 6.01
N LYS A 65 14.92 2.89 6.11
CA LYS A 65 13.72 2.04 6.15
C LYS A 65 13.14 1.74 4.76
N GLY A 66 13.54 2.48 3.73
CA GLY A 66 13.09 2.30 2.36
C GLY A 66 13.06 3.59 1.55
N SER A 67 12.87 3.47 0.24
CA SER A 67 12.81 4.62 -0.66
C SER A 67 11.58 5.50 -0.39
N PHE A 68 11.69 6.78 -0.72
CA PHE A 68 10.58 7.73 -0.63
C PHE A 68 9.37 7.29 -1.46
N THR A 69 9.61 6.74 -2.66
CA THR A 69 8.56 6.13 -3.48
C THR A 69 7.80 5.02 -2.73
N ALA A 70 8.50 4.15 -2.00
CA ALA A 70 7.86 3.09 -1.21
C ALA A 70 7.06 3.65 -0.04
N TRP A 71 7.55 4.71 0.60
CA TRP A 71 6.86 5.40 1.69
C TRP A 71 5.58 6.11 1.20
N VAL A 72 5.65 6.88 0.10
CA VAL A 72 4.48 7.49 -0.56
C VAL A 72 3.45 6.42 -0.95
N THR A 73 3.91 5.30 -1.51
CA THR A 73 3.05 4.18 -1.88
C THR A 73 2.30 3.61 -0.67
N ALA A 74 2.98 3.45 0.46
CA ALA A 74 2.38 2.93 1.69
C ALA A 74 1.32 3.88 2.25
N ILE A 75 1.60 5.19 2.31
CA ILE A 75 0.64 6.20 2.78
C ILE A 75 -0.58 6.22 1.86
N THR A 76 -0.39 6.31 0.54
CA THR A 76 -1.49 6.33 -0.44
C THR A 76 -2.41 5.12 -0.28
N ARG A 77 -1.81 3.93 -0.21
CA ARG A 77 -2.57 2.69 -0.06
C ARG A 77 -3.37 2.65 1.25
N ASN A 78 -2.75 3.06 2.35
CA ASN A 78 -3.41 3.08 3.66
C ASN A 78 -4.55 4.11 3.69
N THR A 79 -4.36 5.29 3.09
CA THR A 79 -5.39 6.31 2.95
C THR A 79 -6.59 5.77 2.17
N ALA A 80 -6.35 5.16 0.99
CA ALA A 80 -7.41 4.59 0.17
C ALA A 80 -8.18 3.47 0.89
N LEU A 81 -7.49 2.58 1.60
CA LEU A 81 -8.14 1.52 2.38
C LEU A 81 -8.97 2.06 3.55
N ASN A 82 -8.49 3.11 4.20
CA ASN A 82 -9.23 3.76 5.30
C ASN A 82 -10.49 4.47 4.78
N MET A 83 -10.42 5.11 3.60
CA MET A 83 -11.60 5.72 2.96
C MET A 83 -12.68 4.68 2.65
N ILE A 84 -12.31 3.52 2.08
CA ILE A 84 -13.27 2.43 1.84
C ILE A 84 -13.87 1.90 3.15
N ARG A 85 -13.07 1.74 4.20
CA ARG A 85 -13.57 1.29 5.49
C ARG A 85 -14.56 2.29 6.08
N ARG A 86 -14.28 3.59 5.97
CA ARG A 86 -15.22 4.66 6.38
C ARG A 86 -16.53 4.58 5.59
N LYS A 87 -16.49 4.49 4.27
CA LYS A 87 -17.69 4.33 3.43
C LYS A 87 -18.51 3.09 3.74
N ASN A 88 -17.85 1.97 4.04
CA ASN A 88 -18.55 0.71 4.37
C ASN A 88 -19.15 0.68 5.78
N ARG A 89 -18.70 1.55 6.70
CA ARG A 89 -19.27 1.68 8.05
C ARG A 89 -20.50 2.58 8.11
N HIS A 90 -20.67 3.49 7.15
CA HIS A 90 -21.75 4.48 7.14
C HIS A 90 -22.51 4.47 5.82
N PRO A 91 -23.56 3.60 5.67
CA PRO A 91 -24.58 3.85 4.66
C PRO A 91 -25.51 5.01 5.05
N THR A 92 -25.57 5.42 6.31
CA THR A 92 -26.37 6.54 6.81
C THR A 92 -25.96 6.83 8.27
N GLU A 93 -25.12 7.82 8.51
CA GLU A 93 -25.16 8.68 9.70
C GLU A 93 -23.96 9.63 9.70
N GLU A 94 -24.24 10.85 10.14
CA GLU A 94 -23.37 12.00 10.17
C GLU A 94 -22.08 11.78 10.98
N MET A 95 -21.08 12.57 10.62
CA MET A 95 -19.77 12.68 11.21
C MET A 95 -19.77 12.51 12.73
N GLU A 96 -19.29 11.38 13.20
CA GLU A 96 -18.55 11.36 14.45
C GLU A 96 -17.10 10.95 14.13
N GLU A 97 -16.20 11.84 14.52
CA GLU A 97 -14.76 11.60 14.59
C GLU A 97 -14.51 10.36 15.45
N SER A 98 -14.50 9.19 14.83
CA SER A 98 -14.08 7.98 15.50
C SER A 98 -12.59 7.73 15.20
N THR A 99 -11.75 8.42 15.91
CA THR A 99 -10.47 7.95 16.37
C THR A 99 -10.70 6.78 17.33
N ALA A 100 -11.00 5.63 16.78
CA ALA A 100 -11.02 4.39 17.54
C ALA A 100 -10.31 3.30 16.72
N SER A 101 -9.04 3.53 16.42
CA SER A 101 -8.08 2.46 16.58
C SER A 101 -7.77 2.44 18.07
N ALA A 102 -8.32 1.49 18.82
CA ALA A 102 -7.73 1.13 20.09
C ALA A 102 -6.24 0.91 19.79
N ASP A 103 -5.38 1.70 20.42
CA ASP A 103 -3.94 1.52 20.28
C ASP A 103 -3.64 0.04 20.61
N PRO A 104 -2.99 -0.69 19.71
CA PRO A 104 -2.72 -2.10 19.94
C PRO A 104 -1.89 -2.21 21.22
N THR A 105 -2.23 -3.18 22.08
CA THR A 105 -1.47 -3.42 23.29
C THR A 105 0.02 -3.61 22.93
N PRO A 106 0.96 -3.33 23.85
CA PRO A 106 2.39 -3.55 23.60
C PRO A 106 2.68 -4.96 23.09
N GLU A 107 1.96 -5.97 23.60
CA GLU A 107 2.08 -7.37 23.18
C GLU A 107 1.58 -7.59 21.76
N GLU A 108 0.44 -7.02 21.39
CA GLU A 108 -0.10 -7.06 20.02
C GLU A 108 0.82 -6.34 19.04
N THR A 109 1.46 -5.25 19.47
CA THR A 109 2.43 -4.51 18.66
C THR A 109 3.67 -5.36 18.39
N VAL A 110 4.22 -6.03 19.41
CA VAL A 110 5.37 -6.93 19.25
C VAL A 110 5.02 -8.09 18.31
N LEU A 111 3.90 -8.76 18.53
CA LEU A 111 3.44 -9.88 17.70
C LEU A 111 3.21 -9.45 16.25
N ARG A 112 2.67 -8.24 16.04
CA ARG A 112 2.48 -7.66 14.71
C ARG A 112 3.82 -7.38 14.00
N LEU A 113 4.81 -6.86 14.72
CA LEU A 113 6.15 -6.60 14.19
C LEU A 113 6.89 -7.91 13.84
N GLU A 114 6.74 -8.95 14.66
CA GLU A 114 7.31 -10.27 14.37
C GLU A 114 6.71 -10.88 13.11
N ARG A 115 5.38 -10.90 12.99
CA ARG A 115 4.69 -11.37 11.77
C ARG A 115 5.08 -10.57 10.52
N GLN A 116 5.28 -9.26 10.65
CA GLN A 116 5.77 -8.44 9.54
C GLN A 116 7.20 -8.82 9.13
N ARG A 117 8.07 -9.08 10.10
CA ARG A 117 9.46 -9.53 9.83
C ARG A 117 9.49 -10.90 9.15
N GLU A 118 8.67 -11.84 9.62
CA GLU A 118 8.53 -13.16 9.02
C GLU A 118 8.01 -13.08 7.57
N LEU A 119 6.95 -12.33 7.34
CA LEU A 119 6.43 -12.10 6.00
C LEU A 119 7.48 -11.47 5.08
N ARG A 120 8.22 -10.47 5.56
CA ARG A 120 9.28 -9.83 4.77
C ARG A 120 10.39 -10.83 4.40
N ARG A 121 10.81 -11.68 5.34
CA ARG A 121 11.79 -12.75 5.07
C ARG A 121 11.25 -13.75 4.04
N ALA A 122 10.00 -14.18 4.18
CA ALA A 122 9.36 -15.10 3.24
C ALA A 122 9.24 -14.49 1.84
N LEU A 123 8.87 -13.22 1.72
CA LEU A 123 8.80 -12.50 0.44
C LEU A 123 10.19 -12.35 -0.22
N ASN A 124 11.25 -12.17 0.56
CA ASN A 124 12.61 -12.09 0.04
C ASN A 124 13.12 -13.42 -0.53
N ASN A 125 12.56 -14.55 -0.09
CA ASN A 125 12.85 -15.88 -0.61
C ASN A 125 12.07 -16.25 -1.90
N LEU A 126 11.15 -15.38 -2.34
CA LEU A 126 10.49 -15.52 -3.63
C LEU A 126 11.41 -15.04 -4.76
N SER A 127 11.28 -15.64 -5.95
CA SER A 127 11.91 -15.11 -7.15
C SER A 127 11.38 -13.71 -7.45
N GLN A 128 12.14 -12.90 -8.19
CA GLN A 128 11.74 -11.54 -8.59
C GLN A 128 10.35 -11.52 -9.27
N THR A 129 10.09 -12.48 -10.14
CA THR A 129 8.80 -12.61 -10.86
C THR A 129 7.66 -12.95 -9.91
N GLU A 130 7.86 -13.89 -8.98
CA GLU A 130 6.86 -14.27 -7.98
C GLU A 130 6.56 -13.11 -7.05
N ARG A 131 7.59 -12.40 -6.59
CA ARG A 131 7.46 -11.24 -5.71
C ARG A 131 6.70 -10.11 -6.39
N ASN A 132 7.04 -9.78 -7.64
CA ASN A 132 6.32 -8.77 -8.42
C ASN A 132 4.84 -9.14 -8.58
N LEU A 133 4.54 -10.41 -8.90
CA LEU A 133 3.17 -10.88 -9.05
C LEU A 133 2.39 -10.79 -7.73
N PHE A 134 3.03 -11.13 -6.61
CA PHE A 134 2.45 -10.99 -5.27
C PHE A 134 2.11 -9.54 -4.96
N TYR A 135 3.06 -8.60 -5.17
CA TYR A 135 2.82 -7.17 -4.92
C TYR A 135 1.72 -6.63 -5.83
N ARG A 136 1.69 -6.97 -7.10
CA ARG A 136 0.65 -6.53 -8.03
C ARG A 136 -0.74 -6.94 -7.56
N LYS A 137 -0.90 -8.17 -7.10
CA LYS A 137 -2.20 -8.70 -6.66
C LYS A 137 -2.60 -8.24 -5.27
N TYR A 138 -1.70 -8.30 -4.27
CA TYR A 138 -2.06 -8.13 -2.86
C TYR A 138 -1.69 -6.77 -2.28
N TYR A 139 -0.71 -6.12 -2.84
CA TYR A 139 -0.31 -4.79 -2.39
C TYR A 139 -0.93 -3.68 -3.23
N TYR A 140 -0.84 -3.79 -4.56
CA TYR A 140 -1.44 -2.81 -5.49
C TYR A 140 -2.90 -3.15 -5.85
N LEU A 141 -3.44 -4.27 -5.39
CA LEU A 141 -4.81 -4.73 -5.58
C LEU A 141 -5.26 -4.77 -7.05
N GLN A 142 -4.34 -5.05 -7.98
CA GLN A 142 -4.66 -5.19 -9.39
C GLN A 142 -5.57 -6.40 -9.64
N SER A 143 -6.49 -6.26 -10.58
CA SER A 143 -7.33 -7.38 -11.00
C SER A 143 -6.48 -8.45 -11.72
N THR A 144 -6.88 -9.71 -11.60
CA THR A 144 -6.17 -10.83 -12.22
C THR A 144 -6.16 -10.72 -13.74
N GLU A 145 -7.24 -10.18 -14.30
CA GLU A 145 -7.42 -9.89 -15.72
C GLU A 145 -6.40 -8.85 -16.22
N LYS A 146 -6.25 -7.75 -15.48
CA LYS A 146 -5.28 -6.70 -15.80
C LYS A 146 -3.85 -7.24 -15.73
N ILE A 147 -3.53 -8.02 -14.69
CA ILE A 147 -2.22 -8.66 -14.55
C ILE A 147 -1.95 -9.60 -15.73
N ALA A 148 -2.94 -10.43 -16.11
CA ALA A 148 -2.82 -11.37 -17.23
C ALA A 148 -2.58 -10.64 -18.55
N ALA A 149 -3.36 -9.60 -18.84
CA ALA A 149 -3.22 -8.79 -20.05
C ALA A 149 -1.83 -8.15 -20.17
N GLU A 150 -1.34 -7.52 -19.08
CA GLU A 150 -0.04 -6.86 -19.07
C GLU A 150 1.15 -7.84 -19.09
N MET A 151 0.96 -9.07 -18.63
CA MET A 151 1.96 -10.14 -18.69
C MET A 151 1.89 -10.99 -19.97
N GLY A 152 0.95 -10.72 -20.88
CA GLY A 152 0.75 -11.50 -22.09
C GLY A 152 0.40 -12.98 -21.80
N THR A 153 -0.39 -13.24 -20.74
CA THR A 153 -0.73 -14.60 -20.30
C THR A 153 -2.22 -14.74 -20.00
N THR A 154 -2.68 -15.93 -19.63
CA THR A 154 -4.09 -16.16 -19.28
C THR A 154 -4.36 -15.91 -17.81
N VAL A 155 -5.60 -15.52 -17.47
CA VAL A 155 -6.08 -15.35 -16.10
C VAL A 155 -5.80 -16.63 -15.28
N ARG A 156 -6.14 -17.81 -15.82
CA ARG A 156 -5.90 -19.10 -15.19
C ARG A 156 -4.42 -19.35 -14.86
N SER A 157 -3.50 -18.91 -15.74
CA SER A 157 -2.05 -19.01 -15.50
C SER A 157 -1.62 -18.12 -14.32
N VAL A 158 -2.16 -16.90 -14.25
CA VAL A 158 -1.89 -15.97 -13.15
C VAL A 158 -2.42 -16.53 -11.82
N GLU A 159 -3.64 -17.04 -11.80
CA GLU A 159 -4.24 -17.66 -10.61
C GLU A 159 -3.42 -18.87 -10.12
N GLY A 160 -3.01 -19.75 -11.02
CA GLY A 160 -2.18 -20.88 -10.70
C GLY A 160 -0.80 -20.48 -10.13
N LYS A 161 -0.20 -19.38 -10.63
CA LYS A 161 1.04 -18.82 -10.07
C LYS A 161 0.80 -18.23 -8.68
N LEU A 162 -0.27 -17.46 -8.49
CA LEU A 162 -0.65 -16.86 -7.19
C LEU A 162 -0.93 -17.94 -6.13
N TYR A 163 -1.62 -19.02 -6.51
CA TYR A 163 -1.85 -20.17 -5.63
C TYR A 163 -0.54 -20.79 -5.14
N ARG A 164 0.41 -21.03 -6.06
CA ARG A 164 1.73 -21.58 -5.71
C ARG A 164 2.53 -20.64 -4.82
N ILE A 165 2.47 -19.31 -5.05
CA ILE A 165 3.11 -18.31 -4.22
C ILE A 165 2.53 -18.33 -2.80
N LYS A 166 1.20 -18.34 -2.66
CA LYS A 166 0.55 -18.45 -1.34
C LYS A 166 0.97 -19.70 -0.58
N ARG A 167 0.98 -20.86 -1.26
CA ARG A 167 1.39 -22.13 -0.66
C ARG A 167 2.86 -22.08 -0.21
N LYS A 168 3.74 -21.48 -1.03
CA LYS A 168 5.16 -21.30 -0.71
C LYS A 168 5.35 -20.39 0.52
N LEU A 169 4.64 -19.25 0.57
CA LEU A 169 4.68 -18.32 1.71
C LEU A 169 4.14 -18.98 2.99
N ARG A 170 3.01 -19.69 2.90
CA ARG A 170 2.43 -20.40 4.06
C ARG A 170 3.42 -21.41 4.64
N LYS A 171 4.09 -22.21 3.80
CA LYS A 171 5.12 -23.14 4.24
C LYS A 171 6.31 -22.45 4.93
N MET A 172 6.73 -21.29 4.45
CA MET A 172 7.85 -20.53 5.03
C MET A 172 7.49 -19.84 6.36
N MET A 173 6.21 -19.55 6.58
CA MET A 173 5.70 -18.86 7.79
C MET A 173 5.17 -19.85 8.84
N GLY A 174 5.56 -21.13 8.79
CA GLY A 174 5.19 -22.11 9.81
C GLY A 174 3.74 -22.57 9.78
N GLY A 175 3.00 -22.27 8.71
CA GLY A 175 1.64 -22.79 8.52
C GLY A 175 1.70 -24.27 8.10
N ASP A 176 1.42 -25.18 9.03
CA ASP A 176 1.18 -26.58 8.71
C ASP A 176 0.05 -26.72 7.71
N GLY A 177 0.35 -27.40 6.61
CA GLY A 177 -0.58 -27.66 5.54
C GLY A 177 -1.68 -28.64 5.99
N ASN A 178 -2.71 -28.13 6.62
CA ASN A 178 -3.96 -28.89 6.77
C ASN A 178 -5.15 -27.92 6.64
N GLU A 179 -5.58 -27.76 5.37
CA GLU A 179 -7.00 -27.53 5.08
C GLU A 179 -7.23 -27.89 3.60
N VAL A 180 -8.11 -28.83 3.44
CA VAL A 180 -8.67 -29.43 2.21
C VAL A 180 -9.30 -28.36 1.30
#